data_c34f5df123b78bd21715fb52890da784
#
_entry.id   c34f5df123b78bd21715fb52890da784
#
_cell.length_a   1.000
_cell.length_b   1.000
_cell.length_c   1.000
_cell.angle_alpha   90.00
_cell.angle_beta   90.00
_cell.angle_gamma   90.00
#
_symmetry.space_group_name_H-M   'P 1'
#
loop_
_entity.id
_entity.type
_entity.pdbx_description
1 polymer ?
#
loop_
_entity_poly.entity_id
_entity_poly.type
_entity_poly.pdbx_seq_one_letter_code
_entity_poly.pdbx_strand_id
1 'polypeptide(L)'
;MHALWTLAGLGKLDEKSVSGAIRSKDWFLSMTGLRLAGESKGVADFFPDNFKPLATEVAKREAPATLVSYSSLLSEKGYPSRAVRSYKDKEADWVKKDKDLLSAYRKGRDQYAVTCGACHQADGKGLANMAPALAKSDWVLGDTRRVIGVAVHGLMGPIKVNGEPVVGVPPIMPPHGFMKDEQLADILTYVRNAWGNQADGISAQEISDYRKKESARVAPWTESEFK
;
A
#
# COMPACT_ATOMS: atom_id res chain seq x y z
N MET A 1 3.31 16.13 -4.12
CA MET A 1 2.96 14.85 -3.51
C MET A 1 3.59 14.65 -2.13
N HIS A 2 4.94 14.71 -1.99
CA HIS A 2 5.59 14.59 -0.67
C HIS A 2 5.06 15.57 0.37
N ALA A 3 4.79 16.83 0.00
CA ALA A 3 4.27 17.82 0.93
C ALA A 3 2.94 17.41 1.59
N LEU A 4 2.03 16.78 0.87
CA LEU A 4 0.75 16.32 1.44
C LEU A 4 0.95 15.20 2.47
N TRP A 5 1.81 14.23 2.18
CA TRP A 5 2.14 13.17 3.13
C TRP A 5 2.89 13.69 4.34
N THR A 6 3.77 14.67 4.14
CA THR A 6 4.46 15.35 5.25
C THR A 6 3.46 16.08 6.13
N LEU A 7 2.51 16.84 5.55
CA LEU A 7 1.47 17.51 6.31
C LEU A 7 0.57 16.51 7.06
N ALA A 8 0.24 15.38 6.44
CA ALA A 8 -0.52 14.32 7.08
C ALA A 8 0.24 13.72 8.28
N GLY A 9 1.54 13.42 8.11
CA GLY A 9 2.40 12.90 9.19
C GLY A 9 2.61 13.88 10.33
N LEU A 10 2.56 15.18 10.07
CA LEU A 10 2.64 16.25 11.06
C LEU A 10 1.30 16.60 11.71
N GLY A 11 0.19 15.95 11.29
CA GLY A 11 -1.16 16.30 11.75
C GLY A 11 -1.63 17.70 11.33
N LYS A 12 -1.02 18.28 10.28
CA LYS A 12 -1.30 19.62 9.74
C LYS A 12 -2.03 19.62 8.41
N LEU A 13 -2.55 18.48 7.99
CA LEU A 13 -3.29 18.35 6.75
C LEU A 13 -4.69 18.95 6.94
N ASP A 14 -5.05 19.93 6.12
CA ASP A 14 -6.36 20.59 6.14
C ASP A 14 -7.26 20.13 4.98
N GLU A 15 -8.56 20.38 5.12
CA GLU A 15 -9.58 20.04 4.12
C GLU A 15 -9.31 20.72 2.77
N LYS A 16 -8.84 21.96 2.76
CA LYS A 16 -8.57 22.74 1.55
C LYS A 16 -7.45 22.10 0.73
N SER A 17 -6.37 21.68 1.39
CA SER A 17 -5.24 21.01 0.74
C SER A 17 -5.65 19.66 0.15
N VAL A 18 -6.45 18.88 0.87
CA VAL A 18 -6.95 17.58 0.40
C VAL A 18 -7.93 17.74 -0.74
N SER A 19 -8.91 18.63 -0.62
CA SER A 19 -9.90 18.90 -1.67
C SER A 19 -9.24 19.46 -2.93
N GLY A 20 -8.23 20.33 -2.77
CA GLY A 20 -7.43 20.84 -3.88
C GLY A 20 -6.65 19.74 -4.60
N ALA A 21 -6.05 18.81 -3.84
CA ALA A 21 -5.39 17.66 -4.41
C ALA A 21 -6.35 16.74 -5.17
N ILE A 22 -7.52 16.44 -4.60
CA ILE A 22 -8.56 15.61 -5.23
C ILE A 22 -9.02 16.23 -6.57
N ARG A 23 -9.18 17.55 -6.61
CA ARG A 23 -9.60 18.28 -7.81
C ARG A 23 -8.48 18.51 -8.82
N SER A 24 -7.24 18.15 -8.51
CA SER A 24 -6.12 18.33 -9.42
C SER A 24 -6.33 17.64 -10.76
N LYS A 25 -5.84 18.25 -11.84
CA LYS A 25 -5.74 17.62 -13.16
C LYS A 25 -4.64 16.54 -13.19
N ASP A 26 -3.65 16.65 -12.32
CA ASP A 26 -2.66 15.61 -12.09
C ASP A 26 -3.35 14.43 -11.37
N TRP A 27 -3.52 13.34 -12.10
CA TRP A 27 -4.22 12.15 -11.60
C TRP A 27 -3.52 11.51 -10.39
N PHE A 28 -2.19 11.62 -10.31
CA PHE A 28 -1.42 11.13 -9.17
C PHE A 28 -1.68 11.94 -7.91
N LEU A 29 -1.79 13.26 -8.07
CA LEU A 29 -2.13 14.15 -6.97
C LEU A 29 -3.60 13.95 -6.56
N SER A 30 -4.49 13.76 -7.53
CA SER A 30 -5.91 13.46 -7.27
C SER A 30 -6.08 12.15 -6.50
N MET A 31 -5.39 11.08 -6.92
CA MET A 31 -5.38 9.80 -6.20
C MET A 31 -4.82 9.93 -4.79
N THR A 32 -3.73 10.70 -4.63
CA THR A 32 -3.13 10.96 -3.31
C THR A 32 -4.11 11.69 -2.39
N GLY A 33 -4.82 12.71 -2.90
CA GLY A 33 -5.86 13.42 -2.17
C GLY A 33 -6.99 12.51 -1.72
N LEU A 34 -7.49 11.65 -2.62
CA LEU A 34 -8.51 10.65 -2.31
C LEU A 34 -8.07 9.69 -1.19
N ARG A 35 -6.81 9.24 -1.21
CA ARG A 35 -6.25 8.36 -0.18
C ARG A 35 -6.14 9.07 1.16
N LEU A 36 -5.55 10.26 1.19
CA LEU A 36 -5.36 11.04 2.42
C LEU A 36 -6.67 11.41 3.09
N ALA A 37 -7.73 11.69 2.31
CA ALA A 37 -9.05 11.98 2.82
C ALA A 37 -9.59 10.86 3.74
N GLY A 38 -9.26 9.61 3.48
CA GLY A 38 -9.74 8.50 4.29
C GLY A 38 -8.75 7.95 5.31
N GLU A 39 -7.45 8.24 5.18
CA GLU A 39 -6.41 7.64 6.01
C GLU A 39 -5.96 8.55 7.17
N SER A 40 -6.14 9.87 7.05
CA SER A 40 -5.62 10.82 8.03
C SER A 40 -6.59 11.04 9.18
N LYS A 41 -6.16 10.74 10.41
CA LYS A 41 -6.87 11.17 11.63
C LYS A 41 -7.03 12.69 11.61
N GLY A 42 -8.26 13.18 11.84
CA GLY A 42 -8.58 14.61 11.80
C GLY A 42 -9.13 15.05 10.44
N VAL A 43 -8.71 14.47 9.31
CA VAL A 43 -9.33 14.71 8.00
C VAL A 43 -10.54 13.78 7.82
N ALA A 44 -10.45 12.55 8.32
CA ALA A 44 -11.55 11.59 8.25
C ALA A 44 -12.77 12.00 9.08
N ASP A 45 -12.58 12.78 10.15
CA ASP A 45 -13.66 13.28 10.97
C ASP A 45 -14.41 14.46 10.29
N PHE A 46 -13.76 15.14 9.36
CA PHE A 46 -14.33 16.25 8.57
C PHE A 46 -14.95 15.82 7.23
N PHE A 47 -14.65 14.63 6.75
CA PHE A 47 -14.92 14.21 5.37
C PHE A 47 -16.15 13.32 5.11
N PRO A 48 -16.93 12.80 6.09
CA PRO A 48 -17.98 11.84 5.76
C PRO A 48 -19.00 12.40 4.75
N ASP A 49 -19.37 13.66 4.86
CA ASP A 49 -20.43 14.26 4.04
C ASP A 49 -19.89 14.96 2.78
N ASN A 50 -18.66 15.47 2.81
CA ASN A 50 -18.06 16.20 1.68
C ASN A 50 -17.27 15.31 0.72
N PHE A 51 -16.87 14.12 1.15
CA PHE A 51 -16.01 13.22 0.37
C PHE A 51 -16.74 12.54 -0.79
N LYS A 52 -17.96 12.05 -0.58
CA LYS A 52 -18.76 11.39 -1.64
C LYS A 52 -18.99 12.29 -2.85
N PRO A 53 -19.37 13.56 -2.70
CA PRO A 53 -19.48 14.48 -3.83
C PRO A 53 -18.17 14.65 -4.60
N LEU A 54 -17.03 14.78 -3.88
CA LEU A 54 -15.70 14.89 -4.52
C LEU A 54 -15.30 13.64 -5.28
N ALA A 55 -15.48 12.45 -4.69
CA ALA A 55 -15.22 11.19 -5.38
C ALA A 55 -16.11 11.02 -6.61
N THR A 56 -17.38 11.40 -6.51
CA THR A 56 -18.33 11.38 -7.64
C THR A 56 -17.92 12.37 -8.73
N GLU A 57 -17.43 13.55 -8.37
CA GLU A 57 -16.89 14.53 -9.32
C GLU A 57 -15.69 13.95 -10.09
N VAL A 58 -14.75 13.32 -9.40
CA VAL A 58 -13.58 12.70 -10.02
C VAL A 58 -13.96 11.53 -10.91
N ALA A 59 -14.92 10.70 -10.51
CA ALA A 59 -15.40 9.56 -11.28
C ALA A 59 -16.00 9.95 -12.65
N LYS A 60 -16.47 11.19 -12.78
CA LYS A 60 -17.06 11.71 -14.02
C LYS A 60 -16.05 12.41 -14.94
N ARG A 61 -14.78 12.53 -14.50
CA ARG A 61 -13.75 13.19 -15.32
C ARG A 61 -13.20 12.27 -16.40
N GLU A 62 -12.71 12.88 -17.46
CA GLU A 62 -11.80 12.23 -18.38
C GLU A 62 -10.45 12.03 -17.70
N ALA A 63 -10.22 10.84 -17.18
CA ALA A 63 -9.07 10.50 -16.36
C ALA A 63 -8.68 9.03 -16.59
N PRO A 64 -7.46 8.61 -16.20
CA PRO A 64 -7.07 7.20 -16.28
C PRO A 64 -8.11 6.28 -15.62
N ALA A 65 -8.41 5.16 -16.25
CA ALA A 65 -9.43 4.21 -15.80
C ALA A 65 -9.26 3.79 -14.32
N THR A 66 -8.01 3.71 -13.85
CA THR A 66 -7.68 3.43 -12.44
C THR A 66 -8.21 4.47 -11.47
N LEU A 67 -8.07 5.76 -11.81
CA LEU A 67 -8.58 6.84 -10.97
C LEU A 67 -10.11 6.86 -10.97
N VAL A 68 -10.73 6.67 -12.15
CA VAL A 68 -12.19 6.62 -12.31
C VAL A 68 -12.77 5.43 -11.53
N SER A 69 -12.18 4.24 -11.66
CA SER A 69 -12.64 3.04 -10.94
C SER A 69 -12.50 3.19 -9.43
N TYR A 70 -11.38 3.75 -8.96
CA TYR A 70 -11.15 3.98 -7.53
C TYR A 70 -12.12 5.01 -6.96
N SER A 71 -12.34 6.12 -7.66
CA SER A 71 -13.27 7.16 -7.24
C SER A 71 -14.72 6.69 -7.28
N SER A 72 -15.12 5.88 -8.25
CA SER A 72 -16.45 5.25 -8.31
C SER A 72 -16.67 4.31 -7.13
N LEU A 73 -15.69 3.46 -6.82
CA LEU A 73 -15.75 2.58 -5.66
C LEU A 73 -15.94 3.36 -4.35
N LEU A 74 -15.23 4.48 -4.21
CA LEU A 74 -15.33 5.32 -3.02
C LEU A 74 -16.67 6.04 -2.93
N SER A 75 -17.24 6.48 -4.06
CA SER A 75 -18.55 7.15 -4.09
C SER A 75 -19.69 6.20 -3.76
N GLU A 76 -19.62 4.94 -4.19
CA GLU A 76 -20.66 3.93 -3.99
C GLU A 76 -20.60 3.28 -2.61
N LYS A 77 -19.42 2.83 -2.20
CA LYS A 77 -19.23 1.99 -1.00
C LYS A 77 -18.64 2.73 0.21
N GLY A 78 -18.28 3.99 0.03
CA GLY A 78 -17.52 4.74 1.02
C GLY A 78 -16.05 4.30 1.07
N TYR A 79 -15.30 4.90 1.98
CA TYR A 79 -13.84 4.71 2.01
C TYR A 79 -13.45 3.32 2.52
N PRO A 80 -12.61 2.56 1.79
CA PRO A 80 -12.20 1.21 2.20
C PRO A 80 -11.44 1.17 3.52
N SER A 81 -10.92 2.31 4.00
CA SER A 81 -10.12 2.35 5.24
C SER A 81 -10.88 1.84 6.46
N ARG A 82 -12.21 2.00 6.51
CA ARG A 82 -13.02 1.39 7.57
C ARG A 82 -13.11 -0.13 7.42
N ALA A 83 -13.26 -0.62 6.19
CA ALA A 83 -13.26 -2.05 5.90
C ALA A 83 -11.87 -2.66 6.16
N VAL A 84 -10.80 -1.94 5.78
CA VAL A 84 -9.42 -2.36 6.03
C VAL A 84 -9.11 -2.38 7.53
N ARG A 85 -9.55 -1.37 8.30
CA ARG A 85 -9.39 -1.35 9.77
C ARG A 85 -10.24 -2.39 10.50
N SER A 86 -11.33 -2.84 9.91
CA SER A 86 -12.19 -3.87 10.50
C SER A 86 -11.82 -5.29 10.07
N TYR A 87 -10.93 -5.43 9.08
CA TYR A 87 -10.47 -6.75 8.66
C TYR A 87 -9.58 -7.36 9.74
N LYS A 88 -10.19 -8.27 10.49
CA LYS A 88 -9.49 -9.13 11.43
C LYS A 88 -9.25 -10.45 10.71
N ASP A 89 -8.09 -10.60 10.09
CA ASP A 89 -7.69 -11.90 9.63
C ASP A 89 -7.50 -12.86 10.82
N LYS A 90 -7.79 -14.11 10.56
CA LYS A 90 -7.58 -15.14 11.55
C LYS A 90 -6.09 -15.45 11.59
N GLU A 91 -5.44 -15.04 12.69
CA GLU A 91 -4.03 -15.35 12.93
C GLU A 91 -3.80 -16.86 12.80
N ALA A 92 -2.89 -17.26 11.94
CA ALA A 92 -2.56 -18.65 11.72
C ALA A 92 -1.90 -19.29 12.94
N ASP A 93 -2.03 -20.59 13.10
CA ASP A 93 -1.53 -21.29 14.29
C ASP A 93 -0.02 -21.26 14.41
N TRP A 94 0.72 -21.24 13.28
CA TRP A 94 2.19 -21.10 13.30
C TRP A 94 2.62 -19.70 13.77
N VAL A 95 1.86 -18.65 13.43
CA VAL A 95 2.12 -17.29 13.90
C VAL A 95 1.92 -17.19 15.41
N LYS A 96 0.90 -17.86 15.95
CA LYS A 96 0.59 -17.84 17.40
C LYS A 96 1.62 -18.59 18.25
N LYS A 97 2.31 -19.56 17.68
CA LYS A 97 3.32 -20.36 18.39
C LYS A 97 4.61 -19.59 18.67
N ASP A 98 4.90 -18.58 17.87
CA ASP A 98 6.06 -17.72 18.02
C ASP A 98 5.63 -16.32 18.51
N LYS A 99 6.04 -15.93 19.70
CA LYS A 99 5.65 -14.65 20.32
C LYS A 99 6.19 -13.44 19.58
N ASP A 100 7.39 -13.53 19.06
CA ASP A 100 8.06 -12.43 18.36
C ASP A 100 7.42 -12.26 16.98
N LEU A 101 7.20 -13.36 16.25
CA LEU A 101 6.47 -13.36 14.99
C LEU A 101 5.05 -12.82 15.17
N LEU A 102 4.33 -13.24 16.22
CA LEU A 102 2.98 -12.76 16.51
C LEU A 102 2.95 -11.26 16.79
N SER A 103 3.94 -10.76 17.53
CA SER A 103 4.06 -9.33 17.82
C SER A 103 4.29 -8.51 16.55
N ALA A 104 5.27 -8.90 15.73
CA ALA A 104 5.57 -8.28 14.45
C ALA A 104 4.36 -8.36 13.49
N TYR A 105 3.72 -9.53 13.40
CA TYR A 105 2.53 -9.74 12.59
C TYR A 105 1.39 -8.77 12.94
N ARG A 106 1.09 -8.58 14.23
CA ARG A 106 0.01 -7.68 14.66
C ARG A 106 0.31 -6.22 14.36
N LYS A 107 1.53 -5.77 14.64
CA LYS A 107 1.99 -4.42 14.31
C LYS A 107 1.97 -4.21 12.79
N GLY A 108 2.48 -5.18 12.05
CA GLY A 108 2.52 -5.13 10.58
C GLY A 108 1.14 -5.10 9.96
N ARG A 109 0.17 -5.87 10.49
CA ARG A 109 -1.23 -5.82 10.07
C ARG A 109 -1.82 -4.42 10.19
N ASP A 110 -1.63 -3.80 11.34
CA ASP A 110 -2.21 -2.47 11.59
C ASP A 110 -1.57 -1.40 10.69
N GLN A 111 -0.28 -1.51 10.42
CA GLN A 111 0.45 -0.62 9.50
C GLN A 111 0.12 -0.92 8.03
N TYR A 112 0.03 -2.21 7.65
CA TYR A 112 -0.40 -2.62 6.30
C TYR A 112 -1.76 -2.03 5.94
N ALA A 113 -2.69 -2.06 6.87
CA ALA A 113 -4.04 -1.56 6.68
C ALA A 113 -4.06 -0.11 6.19
N VAL A 114 -3.17 0.73 6.70
CA VAL A 114 -3.12 2.17 6.36
C VAL A 114 -2.15 2.51 5.22
N THR A 115 -1.18 1.63 4.93
CA THR A 115 -0.12 1.93 3.96
C THR A 115 -0.29 1.17 2.65
N CYS A 116 -0.58 -0.12 2.72
CA CYS A 116 -0.58 -1.05 1.58
C CYS A 116 -1.98 -1.50 1.17
N GLY A 117 -2.88 -1.59 2.17
CA GLY A 117 -4.22 -2.17 2.00
C GLY A 117 -5.12 -1.45 1.00
N ALA A 118 -4.88 -0.16 0.74
CA ALA A 118 -5.65 0.58 -0.26
C ALA A 118 -5.49 0.01 -1.68
N CYS A 119 -4.27 -0.45 -2.03
CA CYS A 119 -3.97 -1.04 -3.33
C CYS A 119 -4.07 -2.56 -3.31
N HIS A 120 -3.45 -3.20 -2.31
CA HIS A 120 -3.37 -4.66 -2.23
C HIS A 120 -4.56 -5.32 -1.54
N GLN A 121 -5.53 -4.53 -1.10
CA GLN A 121 -6.75 -4.94 -0.40
C GLN A 121 -6.49 -5.64 0.95
N ALA A 122 -7.50 -5.65 1.80
CA ALA A 122 -7.39 -6.25 3.13
C ALA A 122 -7.17 -7.77 3.10
N ASP A 123 -7.66 -8.43 2.06
CA ASP A 123 -7.52 -9.87 1.84
C ASP A 123 -6.28 -10.25 1.02
N GLY A 124 -5.43 -9.28 0.70
CA GLY A 124 -4.20 -9.49 -0.05
C GLY A 124 -4.36 -9.94 -1.49
N LYS A 125 -5.59 -9.91 -2.04
CA LYS A 125 -5.85 -10.34 -3.43
C LYS A 125 -5.52 -9.29 -4.47
N GLY A 126 -5.18 -8.08 -4.02
CA GLY A 126 -4.93 -6.97 -4.92
C GLY A 126 -6.21 -6.41 -5.53
N LEU A 127 -6.03 -5.50 -6.45
CA LEU A 127 -7.11 -4.87 -7.18
C LEU A 127 -6.77 -4.88 -8.67
N ALA A 128 -7.68 -5.40 -9.48
CA ALA A 128 -7.50 -5.46 -10.93
C ALA A 128 -7.08 -4.10 -11.49
N ASN A 129 -6.12 -4.09 -12.39
CA ASN A 129 -5.55 -2.89 -13.02
C ASN A 129 -4.86 -1.89 -12.07
N MET A 130 -4.64 -2.24 -10.80
CA MET A 130 -3.99 -1.35 -9.83
C MET A 130 -2.82 -2.03 -9.12
N ALA A 131 -3.05 -3.17 -8.49
CA ALA A 131 -2.02 -3.86 -7.72
C ALA A 131 -2.22 -5.37 -7.77
N PRO A 132 -1.15 -6.16 -7.92
CA PRO A 132 -1.23 -7.62 -7.94
C PRO A 132 -1.58 -8.17 -6.56
N ALA A 133 -1.97 -9.45 -6.53
CA ALA A 133 -2.16 -10.19 -5.30
C ALA A 133 -0.82 -10.37 -4.56
N LEU A 134 -0.87 -10.22 -3.24
CA LEU A 134 0.20 -10.58 -2.30
C LEU A 134 -0.05 -11.98 -1.70
N ALA A 135 -1.32 -12.38 -1.62
CA ALA A 135 -1.71 -13.70 -1.15
C ALA A 135 -1.16 -14.77 -2.10
N LYS A 136 -0.36 -15.69 -1.56
CA LYS A 136 0.29 -16.81 -2.27
C LYS A 136 1.17 -16.38 -3.47
N SER A 137 1.67 -15.14 -3.44
CA SER A 137 2.54 -14.61 -4.48
C SER A 137 3.98 -15.16 -4.33
N ASP A 138 4.57 -15.61 -5.43
CA ASP A 138 5.98 -15.98 -5.50
C ASP A 138 6.93 -14.81 -5.21
N TRP A 139 6.47 -13.57 -5.46
CA TRP A 139 7.22 -12.37 -5.09
C TRP A 139 7.31 -12.18 -3.58
N VAL A 140 6.27 -12.54 -2.86
CA VAL A 140 6.19 -12.41 -1.40
C VAL A 140 6.87 -13.57 -0.69
N LEU A 141 6.67 -14.80 -1.20
CA LEU A 141 7.15 -16.04 -0.56
C LEU A 141 8.58 -16.40 -0.95
N GLY A 142 9.11 -15.77 -2.00
CA GLY A 142 10.47 -16.02 -2.49
C GLY A 142 11.57 -15.28 -1.71
N ASP A 143 12.60 -14.86 -2.43
CA ASP A 143 13.78 -14.18 -1.88
C ASP A 143 13.41 -12.91 -1.12
N THR A 144 13.83 -12.80 0.14
CA THR A 144 13.57 -11.64 1.01
C THR A 144 14.14 -10.36 0.43
N ARG A 145 15.26 -10.40 -0.28
CA ARG A 145 15.85 -9.23 -0.93
C ARG A 145 14.92 -8.62 -1.97
N ARG A 146 14.17 -9.45 -2.69
CA ARG A 146 13.20 -9.00 -3.70
C ARG A 146 12.04 -8.26 -3.03
N VAL A 147 11.42 -8.84 -2.01
CA VAL A 147 10.29 -8.21 -1.32
C VAL A 147 10.70 -6.95 -0.57
N ILE A 148 11.89 -6.94 0.04
CA ILE A 148 12.47 -5.75 0.67
C ILE A 148 12.74 -4.67 -0.39
N GLY A 149 13.38 -5.04 -1.49
CA GLY A 149 13.73 -4.14 -2.57
C GLY A 149 12.52 -3.42 -3.16
N VAL A 150 11.46 -4.18 -3.45
CA VAL A 150 10.20 -3.62 -3.93
C VAL A 150 9.57 -2.68 -2.90
N ALA A 151 9.59 -3.03 -1.62
CA ALA A 151 9.05 -2.16 -0.58
C ALA A 151 9.87 -0.86 -0.41
N VAL A 152 11.19 -0.94 -0.47
CA VAL A 152 12.07 0.22 -0.24
C VAL A 152 12.11 1.16 -1.43
N HIS A 153 12.34 0.63 -2.65
CA HIS A 153 12.60 1.43 -3.85
C HIS A 153 11.40 1.50 -4.80
N GLY A 154 10.36 0.69 -4.59
CA GLY A 154 9.25 0.55 -5.51
C GLY A 154 9.52 -0.44 -6.65
N LEU A 155 8.52 -0.63 -7.48
CA LEU A 155 8.55 -1.53 -8.62
C LEU A 155 7.87 -0.87 -9.82
N MET A 156 8.43 -1.04 -11.02
CA MET A 156 7.86 -0.51 -12.25
C MET A 156 7.96 -1.50 -13.41
N GLY A 157 7.08 -1.30 -14.39
CA GLY A 157 7.08 -2.09 -15.62
C GLY A 157 6.26 -3.36 -15.53
N PRO A 158 6.23 -4.14 -16.63
CA PRO A 158 5.50 -5.40 -16.68
C PRO A 158 6.14 -6.43 -15.74
N ILE A 159 5.29 -7.15 -15.02
CA ILE A 159 5.70 -8.23 -14.11
C ILE A 159 4.84 -9.47 -14.32
N LYS A 160 5.36 -10.61 -13.88
CA LYS A 160 4.62 -11.86 -13.73
C LYS A 160 4.48 -12.18 -12.26
N VAL A 161 3.32 -12.67 -11.85
CA VAL A 161 3.09 -13.22 -10.51
C VAL A 161 2.68 -14.67 -10.67
N ASN A 162 3.38 -15.58 -10.02
CA ASN A 162 3.18 -17.02 -10.18
C ASN A 162 3.26 -17.49 -11.66
N GLY A 163 4.11 -16.86 -12.45
CA GLY A 163 4.30 -17.15 -13.87
C GLY A 163 3.30 -16.44 -14.81
N GLU A 164 2.21 -15.88 -14.29
CA GLU A 164 1.18 -15.21 -15.09
C GLU A 164 1.41 -13.69 -15.19
N PRO A 165 1.30 -13.12 -16.39
CA PRO A 165 1.44 -11.67 -16.56
C PRO A 165 0.38 -10.90 -15.75
N VAL A 166 0.80 -9.87 -15.05
CA VAL A 166 -0.13 -8.92 -14.45
C VAL A 166 -0.65 -7.98 -15.54
N VAL A 167 -1.94 -8.09 -15.86
CA VAL A 167 -2.59 -7.34 -16.94
C VAL A 167 -3.13 -6.02 -16.41
N GLY A 168 -3.02 -4.97 -17.19
CA GLY A 168 -3.56 -3.64 -16.87
C GLY A 168 -2.50 -2.55 -16.99
N VAL A 169 -2.71 -1.44 -16.30
CA VAL A 169 -1.71 -0.38 -16.21
C VAL A 169 -0.43 -0.97 -15.65
N PRO A 170 0.75 -0.69 -16.24
CA PRO A 170 2.02 -1.21 -15.71
C PRO A 170 2.05 -0.97 -14.20
N PRO A 171 2.24 -2.01 -13.40
CA PRO A 171 2.23 -1.84 -11.95
C PRO A 171 3.35 -0.87 -11.58
N ILE A 172 2.96 0.26 -11.00
CA ILE A 172 3.89 1.17 -10.37
C ILE A 172 3.61 1.07 -8.89
N MET A 173 4.41 0.31 -8.18
CA MET A 173 4.40 0.32 -6.73
C MET A 173 5.29 1.46 -6.26
N PRO A 174 4.77 2.47 -5.56
CA PRO A 174 5.58 3.57 -5.06
C PRO A 174 6.58 3.09 -3.99
N PRO A 175 7.74 3.75 -3.87
CA PRO A 175 8.72 3.43 -2.84
C PRO A 175 8.18 3.80 -1.44
N HIS A 176 8.46 2.96 -0.47
CA HIS A 176 8.18 3.18 0.95
C HIS A 176 9.47 3.32 1.78
N GLY A 177 10.58 3.64 1.14
CA GLY A 177 11.87 3.83 1.76
C GLY A 177 11.94 4.93 2.83
N PHE A 178 10.92 5.78 2.94
CA PHE A 178 10.79 6.79 3.99
C PHE A 178 10.34 6.21 5.35
N MET A 179 9.84 4.97 5.38
CA MET A 179 9.43 4.31 6.63
C MET A 179 10.66 3.84 7.42
N LYS A 180 10.51 3.71 8.74
CA LYS A 180 11.55 3.13 9.59
C LYS A 180 11.74 1.64 9.29
N ASP A 181 12.93 1.13 9.58
CA ASP A 181 13.27 -0.27 9.33
C ASP A 181 12.34 -1.23 10.08
N GLU A 182 12.02 -0.92 11.34
CA GLU A 182 11.11 -1.73 12.15
C GLU A 182 9.69 -1.75 11.57
N GLN A 183 9.23 -0.64 11.02
CA GLN A 183 7.90 -0.54 10.43
C GLN A 183 7.78 -1.38 9.16
N LEU A 184 8.78 -1.29 8.27
CA LEU A 184 8.82 -2.12 7.07
C LEU A 184 8.98 -3.60 7.41
N ALA A 185 9.82 -3.93 8.37
CA ALA A 185 10.02 -5.30 8.85
C ALA A 185 8.70 -5.91 9.36
N ASP A 186 7.97 -5.18 10.21
CA ASP A 186 6.67 -5.61 10.73
C ASP A 186 5.65 -5.82 9.57
N ILE A 187 5.54 -4.86 8.64
CA ILE A 187 4.63 -4.96 7.46
C ILE A 187 4.99 -6.18 6.60
N LEU A 188 6.25 -6.36 6.26
CA LEU A 188 6.68 -7.45 5.40
C LEU A 188 6.53 -8.80 6.09
N THR A 189 6.76 -8.87 7.41
CA THR A 189 6.47 -10.05 8.23
C THR A 189 4.99 -10.40 8.19
N TYR A 190 4.10 -9.40 8.32
CA TYR A 190 2.66 -9.60 8.16
C TYR A 190 2.31 -10.14 6.77
N VAL A 191 2.77 -9.47 5.71
CA VAL A 191 2.48 -9.85 4.32
C VAL A 191 2.95 -11.28 4.01
N ARG A 192 4.08 -11.68 4.56
CA ARG A 192 4.64 -13.03 4.38
C ARG A 192 3.93 -14.13 5.17
N ASN A 193 3.04 -13.77 6.11
CA ASN A 193 2.37 -14.72 6.99
C ASN A 193 0.83 -14.56 7.04
N ALA A 194 0.26 -13.61 6.28
CA ALA A 194 -1.17 -13.40 6.16
C ALA A 194 -1.78 -14.20 4.98
N TRP A 195 -3.08 -14.33 4.95
CA TRP A 195 -3.88 -14.87 3.84
C TRP A 195 -3.47 -16.29 3.38
N GLY A 196 -2.91 -17.07 4.27
CA GLY A 196 -2.40 -18.40 3.99
C GLY A 196 -0.97 -18.42 3.41
N ASN A 197 -0.28 -17.28 3.41
CA ASN A 197 1.16 -17.19 3.25
C ASN A 197 1.83 -17.79 4.49
N GLN A 198 2.95 -18.48 4.29
CA GLN A 198 3.77 -19.02 5.36
C GLN A 198 5.24 -18.93 4.95
N ALA A 199 5.95 -17.96 5.52
CA ALA A 199 7.38 -17.77 5.29
C ALA A 199 8.02 -17.08 6.51
N ASP A 200 9.35 -17.08 6.55
CA ASP A 200 10.10 -16.44 7.62
C ASP A 200 9.76 -14.94 7.71
N GLY A 201 9.74 -14.43 8.94
CA GLY A 201 9.64 -12.99 9.19
C GLY A 201 10.85 -12.24 8.63
N ILE A 202 10.73 -10.94 8.54
CA ILE A 202 11.82 -10.05 8.13
C ILE A 202 12.17 -9.16 9.32
N SER A 203 13.47 -9.10 9.65
CA SER A 203 13.99 -8.29 10.73
C SER A 203 14.30 -6.84 10.27
N ALA A 204 14.28 -5.91 11.21
CA ALA A 204 14.73 -4.54 10.96
C ALA A 204 16.21 -4.49 10.52
N GLN A 205 17.03 -5.43 10.98
CA GLN A 205 18.43 -5.53 10.57
C GLN A 205 18.57 -5.88 9.09
N GLU A 206 17.75 -6.80 8.54
CA GLU A 206 17.74 -7.12 7.11
C GLU A 206 17.35 -5.92 6.26
N ILE A 207 16.37 -5.13 6.71
CA ILE A 207 15.99 -3.88 6.03
C ILE A 207 17.16 -2.87 6.04
N SER A 208 17.80 -2.68 7.21
CA SER A 208 18.95 -1.79 7.36
C SER A 208 20.12 -2.20 6.46
N ASP A 209 20.46 -3.47 6.43
CA ASP A 209 21.57 -3.99 5.63
C ASP A 209 21.26 -3.88 4.13
N TYR A 210 20.01 -4.15 3.74
CA TYR A 210 19.54 -3.92 2.39
C TYR A 210 19.71 -2.46 1.96
N ARG A 211 19.27 -1.50 2.79
CA ARG A 211 19.39 -0.06 2.51
C ARG A 211 20.85 0.38 2.35
N LYS A 212 21.74 -0.13 3.19
CA LYS A 212 23.19 0.17 3.07
C LYS A 212 23.74 -0.34 1.75
N LYS A 213 23.39 -1.58 1.39
CA LYS A 213 23.87 -2.21 0.15
C LYS A 213 23.36 -1.49 -1.09
N GLU A 214 22.10 -1.10 -1.11
CA GLU A 214 21.43 -0.48 -2.26
C GLU A 214 21.32 1.05 -2.11
N SER A 215 22.19 1.68 -1.31
CA SER A 215 22.13 3.11 -0.96
C SER A 215 22.25 4.05 -2.17
N ALA A 216 22.88 3.61 -3.25
CA ALA A 216 23.01 4.37 -4.48
C ALA A 216 21.78 4.28 -5.41
N ARG A 217 20.82 3.36 -5.11
CA ARG A 217 19.65 3.17 -5.95
C ARG A 217 18.60 4.26 -5.70
N VAL A 218 18.24 4.95 -6.77
CA VAL A 218 17.18 5.97 -6.74
C VAL A 218 15.94 5.59 -7.58
N ALA A 219 16.10 4.64 -8.50
CA ALA A 219 15.03 4.21 -9.39
C ALA A 219 14.27 3.00 -8.81
N PRO A 220 12.96 2.87 -9.07
CA PRO A 220 12.22 1.64 -8.79
C PRO A 220 12.87 0.43 -9.49
N TRP A 221 12.65 -0.75 -8.93
CA TRP A 221 13.07 -2.02 -9.54
C TRP A 221 12.20 -2.37 -10.74
N THR A 222 12.74 -3.16 -11.64
CA THR A 222 12.01 -3.88 -12.68
C THR A 222 12.16 -5.39 -12.47
N GLU A 223 11.24 -6.20 -13.00
CA GLU A 223 11.31 -7.66 -12.87
C GLU A 223 12.64 -8.24 -13.39
N SER A 224 13.14 -7.69 -14.49
CA SER A 224 14.36 -8.17 -15.13
C SER A 224 15.63 -8.02 -14.28
N GLU A 225 15.61 -7.12 -13.30
CA GLU A 225 16.76 -6.87 -12.40
C GLU A 225 16.83 -7.84 -11.22
N PHE A 226 15.76 -8.65 -11.00
CA PHE A 226 15.70 -9.67 -9.95
C PHE A 226 16.01 -11.08 -10.45
N LYS A 227 16.82 -11.20 -11.48
CA LYS A 227 17.28 -12.50 -12.02
C LYS A 227 18.41 -13.09 -11.20
#